data_772ff4ad9030358d18a69cfdbb7d0953
#
_entry.id   772ff4ad9030358d18a69cfdbb7d0953
#
_cell.length_a   1.000
_cell.length_b   1.000
_cell.length_c   1.000
_cell.angle_alpha   90.00
_cell.angle_beta   90.00
_cell.angle_gamma   90.00
#
_symmetry.space_group_name_H-M   'P 1'
#
loop_
_entity.id
_entity.type
_entity.pdbx_description
1 polymer ?
#
loop_
_entity_poly.entity_id
_entity_poly.type
_entity_poly.pdbx_seq_one_letter_code
_entity_poly.pdbx_strand_id
1 'polypeptide(L)'
;MALLIWGMPTALCMLAQCVFLQCVFPQWGTNNSCFANQETEWVEIFDGKSLKGWVQRGGKARYVVENGMVIGKTVPNTPNSFLCTEKTYGDFELELDFKVNPELNSGVQIRSNSLPDYKNGRVHGYQVEIDPSDRAWTGGIYDESRRGWLNSLQENNKARYAFRQNQWNHFRILATGNRIQTWINDVPAADLSDDKTARGFIALQVHGVGGRKDEITVRWKNIRLRENPKTPKVADANLLEKSPAKIFSSDATVIKLADGFRFTEGPALGPNGRIYFNDIPNSLTHVHDPKTGKTTIFRKETGGANGLFWTANDALISCEGKNRQVTRLTPTGQVVLADHYQNKKLNSPNDLVLDNVGGIYFTDPRYGNRDDMELDIEGVYYINRGGKITRVITDLQRPNGLIFSPDQKTLYVADQAGGKTYSYVVSGGGALTKPKLFANVGSDGMTVDIFGNLYVTWQGAVIVFNSSGNEIDRIRPPESPANCLLVNDTLYITARTGFYSVKTNAKGVQ
;
A
#
# COMPACT_ATOMS: atom_id res chain seq x y z
N MET A 1 72.34 34.97 26.43
CA MET A 1 72.90 36.31 26.73
C MET A 1 71.71 37.22 26.97
N ALA A 2 71.48 37.45 28.21
CA ALA A 2 71.44 38.63 29.05
C ALA A 2 70.10 39.43 28.84
N LEU A 3 69.26 39.42 29.79
CA LEU A 3 69.10 40.18 31.05
C LEU A 3 68.35 41.53 30.76
N LEU A 4 67.43 42.01 31.42
CA LEU A 4 66.94 42.27 32.80
C LEU A 4 65.81 43.29 32.68
N ILE A 5 64.68 43.22 33.33
CA ILE A 5 64.19 43.48 34.71
C ILE A 5 63.70 44.94 34.91
N TRP A 6 62.56 45.06 35.64
CA TRP A 6 62.05 46.13 36.52
C TRP A 6 61.20 47.20 35.87
N GLY A 7 60.12 47.71 36.41
CA GLY A 7 59.50 47.60 37.74
C GLY A 7 58.30 48.53 37.81
N MET A 8 57.37 48.25 38.69
CA MET A 8 56.29 49.14 39.14
C MET A 8 56.83 50.37 39.96
N PRO A 9 56.08 51.44 40.14
CA PRO A 9 55.15 51.46 41.27
C PRO A 9 53.88 52.38 41.15
N THR A 10 52.92 52.03 41.96
CA THR A 10 51.79 52.66 42.59
C THR A 10 51.81 54.18 42.80
N ALA A 11 50.58 54.86 42.71
CA ALA A 11 49.99 55.86 43.62
C ALA A 11 48.65 56.36 43.03
N LEU A 12 47.59 56.22 43.60
CA LEU A 12 46.77 56.82 44.66
C LEU A 12 46.14 58.16 44.28
N CYS A 13 44.80 58.22 44.36
CA CYS A 13 43.87 59.24 44.81
C CYS A 13 43.55 60.46 43.95
N MET A 14 42.29 60.66 43.52
CA MET A 14 41.32 61.57 44.19
C MET A 14 39.98 61.67 43.45
N LEU A 15 38.94 61.73 44.27
CA LEU A 15 37.55 61.97 43.92
C LEU A 15 37.32 63.32 43.23
N ALA A 16 36.53 63.35 42.20
CA ALA A 16 35.78 64.51 41.77
C ALA A 16 34.36 64.09 41.30
N GLN A 17 33.37 64.48 42.09
CA GLN A 17 31.95 64.40 41.71
C GLN A 17 31.68 65.39 40.57
N CYS A 18 31.17 64.89 39.49
CA CYS A 18 30.45 65.71 38.49
C CYS A 18 29.05 65.15 38.30
N VAL A 19 28.07 65.92 38.73
CA VAL A 19 26.66 65.77 38.46
C VAL A 19 26.43 65.95 36.97
N PHE A 20 25.96 64.93 36.26
CA PHE A 20 25.42 65.09 34.93
C PHE A 20 23.94 64.73 34.92
N LEU A 21 23.16 65.65 34.41
CA LEU A 21 21.73 65.57 34.12
C LEU A 21 21.45 64.32 33.24
N GLN A 22 20.51 63.52 33.71
CA GLN A 22 19.92 62.46 32.88
C GLN A 22 18.95 63.07 31.87
N CYS A 23 19.34 63.10 30.59
CA CYS A 23 18.39 63.24 29.48
C CYS A 23 17.75 61.88 29.25
N VAL A 24 16.46 61.76 29.63
CA VAL A 24 15.62 60.60 29.30
C VAL A 24 15.28 60.64 27.81
N PHE A 25 15.91 59.80 27.04
CA PHE A 25 15.43 59.46 25.67
C PHE A 25 14.52 58.24 25.80
N PRO A 26 13.30 58.24 25.19
CA PRO A 26 12.49 57.01 25.14
C PRO A 26 13.16 56.00 24.21
N GLN A 27 13.58 54.88 24.74
CA GLN A 27 13.94 53.69 23.97
C GLN A 27 12.69 53.21 23.25
N TRP A 28 12.63 53.36 21.96
CA TRP A 28 11.73 52.60 21.10
C TRP A 28 12.23 51.18 21.08
N GLY A 29 11.59 50.33 21.89
CA GLY A 29 11.80 48.91 21.85
C GLY A 29 11.34 48.38 20.48
N THR A 30 12.28 47.99 19.64
CA THR A 30 11.99 47.09 18.51
C THR A 30 11.65 45.74 19.11
N ASN A 31 10.35 45.53 19.38
CA ASN A 31 9.82 44.17 19.54
C ASN A 31 9.95 43.43 18.21
N ASN A 32 11.13 42.94 17.90
CA ASN A 32 11.30 41.79 17.03
C ASN A 32 10.78 40.55 17.76
N SER A 33 9.46 40.41 17.82
CA SER A 33 8.87 39.10 18.09
C SER A 33 9.24 38.22 16.89
N CYS A 34 10.33 37.43 17.04
CA CYS A 34 10.52 36.21 16.31
C CYS A 34 9.27 35.36 16.59
N PHE A 35 8.30 35.41 15.69
CA PHE A 35 7.30 34.36 15.60
C PHE A 35 8.07 33.10 15.19
N ALA A 36 8.59 32.37 16.18
CA ALA A 36 8.96 30.98 15.97
C ALA A 36 7.67 30.32 15.48
N ASN A 37 7.67 29.86 14.22
CA ASN A 37 6.62 29.02 13.66
C ASN A 37 6.55 27.75 14.52
N GLN A 38 5.76 27.77 15.58
CA GLN A 38 5.41 26.56 16.32
C GLN A 38 4.47 25.77 15.41
N GLU A 39 4.81 24.53 15.15
CA GLU A 39 3.95 23.57 14.50
C GLU A 39 2.66 23.46 15.32
N THR A 40 1.50 23.69 14.69
CA THR A 40 0.22 23.58 15.36
C THR A 40 -0.10 22.11 15.65
N GLU A 41 -0.80 21.87 16.75
CA GLU A 41 -1.27 20.53 17.10
C GLU A 41 -2.28 20.01 16.07
N TRP A 42 -2.42 18.68 16.00
CA TRP A 42 -3.45 18.04 15.21
C TRP A 42 -4.84 18.32 15.80
N VAL A 43 -5.76 18.73 14.95
CA VAL A 43 -7.15 19.02 15.31
C VAL A 43 -8.06 18.10 14.50
N GLU A 44 -8.95 17.38 15.17
CA GLU A 44 -10.04 16.66 14.51
C GLU A 44 -11.02 17.68 13.92
N ILE A 45 -11.15 17.71 12.60
CA ILE A 45 -12.11 18.59 11.88
C ILE A 45 -13.46 17.92 11.64
N PHE A 46 -13.60 16.65 12.04
CA PHE A 46 -14.84 15.90 12.13
C PHE A 46 -14.94 15.25 13.51
N ASP A 47 -16.00 15.55 14.24
CA ASP A 47 -16.19 15.14 15.65
C ASP A 47 -16.66 13.69 15.83
N GLY A 48 -16.87 12.94 14.75
CA GLY A 48 -17.42 11.59 14.75
C GLY A 48 -18.90 11.50 15.10
N LYS A 49 -19.61 12.62 15.35
CA LYS A 49 -20.97 12.64 15.89
C LYS A 49 -21.94 13.47 15.04
N SER A 50 -21.47 14.54 14.42
CA SER A 50 -22.31 15.49 13.68
C SER A 50 -21.60 16.08 12.47
N LEU A 51 -22.36 16.69 11.57
CA LEU A 51 -21.84 17.48 10.45
C LEU A 51 -21.67 18.98 10.82
N LYS A 52 -21.58 19.31 12.09
CA LYS A 52 -21.33 20.69 12.54
C LYS A 52 -19.99 21.19 11.98
N GLY A 53 -19.99 22.39 11.40
CA GLY A 53 -18.80 22.96 10.73
C GLY A 53 -18.64 22.50 9.28
N TRP A 54 -19.64 21.76 8.75
CA TRP A 54 -19.68 21.32 7.37
C TRP A 54 -20.97 21.76 6.67
N VAL A 55 -20.88 22.10 5.38
CA VAL A 55 -22.00 22.55 4.55
C VAL A 55 -21.97 21.82 3.21
N GLN A 56 -23.12 21.29 2.77
CA GLN A 56 -23.23 20.66 1.46
C GLN A 56 -23.33 21.69 0.35
N ARG A 57 -22.58 21.47 -0.75
CA ARG A 57 -22.62 22.25 -2.00
C ARG A 57 -22.76 21.33 -3.21
N GLY A 58 -23.24 21.86 -4.32
CA GLY A 58 -23.43 21.11 -5.57
C GLY A 58 -24.69 20.24 -5.57
N GLY A 59 -24.55 18.94 -5.86
CA GLY A 59 -25.69 18.02 -6.06
C GLY A 59 -26.48 17.68 -4.80
N LYS A 60 -27.28 16.60 -4.89
CA LYS A 60 -28.23 16.18 -3.86
C LYS A 60 -27.87 14.87 -3.17
N ALA A 61 -26.61 14.43 -3.21
CA ALA A 61 -26.16 13.27 -2.46
C ALA A 61 -26.49 13.42 -0.97
N ARG A 62 -26.72 12.32 -0.28
CA ARG A 62 -27.04 12.35 1.15
C ARG A 62 -25.78 12.08 1.97
N TYR A 63 -25.52 12.94 2.95
CA TYR A 63 -24.43 12.75 3.91
C TYR A 63 -25.05 12.46 5.27
N VAL A 64 -24.66 11.34 5.88
CA VAL A 64 -25.10 10.92 7.22
C VAL A 64 -23.91 10.58 8.08
N VAL A 65 -24.10 10.67 9.41
CA VAL A 65 -23.07 10.24 10.38
C VAL A 65 -23.55 8.97 11.04
N GLU A 66 -22.80 7.90 10.89
CA GLU A 66 -23.08 6.59 11.48
C GLU A 66 -21.77 5.96 11.99
N ASN A 67 -21.75 5.46 13.21
CA ASN A 67 -20.61 4.76 13.83
C ASN A 67 -19.28 5.53 13.74
N GLY A 68 -19.29 6.83 13.99
CA GLY A 68 -18.09 7.67 13.94
C GLY A 68 -17.58 7.99 12.52
N MET A 69 -18.39 7.78 11.49
CA MET A 69 -18.03 7.97 10.09
C MET A 69 -19.00 8.92 9.40
N VAL A 70 -18.48 9.71 8.45
CA VAL A 70 -19.30 10.36 7.42
C VAL A 70 -19.54 9.33 6.31
N ILE A 71 -20.81 9.12 5.95
CA ILE A 71 -21.23 8.26 4.85
C ILE A 71 -21.88 9.12 3.78
N GLY A 72 -21.26 9.21 2.62
CA GLY A 72 -21.86 9.80 1.42
C GLY A 72 -22.60 8.75 0.61
N LYS A 73 -23.88 9.02 0.31
CA LYS A 73 -24.82 8.13 -0.39
C LYS A 73 -25.25 8.77 -1.70
N THR A 74 -25.10 8.03 -2.79
CA THR A 74 -25.48 8.54 -4.13
C THR A 74 -26.99 8.76 -4.27
N VAL A 75 -27.34 9.73 -5.11
CA VAL A 75 -28.73 10.01 -5.53
C VAL A 75 -28.76 10.08 -7.05
N PRO A 76 -29.72 9.41 -7.73
CA PRO A 76 -29.83 9.44 -9.18
C PRO A 76 -30.04 10.86 -9.74
N ASN A 77 -29.55 11.09 -10.96
CA ASN A 77 -29.78 12.30 -11.74
C ASN A 77 -29.40 13.61 -11.01
N THR A 78 -28.35 13.57 -10.21
CA THR A 78 -27.79 14.76 -9.57
C THR A 78 -26.31 14.89 -9.93
N PRO A 79 -25.78 16.12 -10.06
CA PRO A 79 -24.35 16.33 -10.28
C PRO A 79 -23.55 15.99 -9.02
N ASN A 80 -22.21 16.11 -9.12
CA ASN A 80 -21.31 15.93 -7.99
C ASN A 80 -21.77 16.75 -6.78
N SER A 81 -21.75 16.14 -5.62
CA SER A 81 -22.06 16.74 -4.33
C SER A 81 -20.82 16.80 -3.47
N PHE A 82 -20.67 17.84 -2.68
CA PHE A 82 -19.49 18.11 -1.87
C PHE A 82 -19.92 18.52 -0.46
N LEU A 83 -19.44 17.80 0.54
CA LEU A 83 -19.57 18.20 1.95
C LEU A 83 -18.35 19.03 2.31
N CYS A 84 -18.50 20.34 2.38
CA CYS A 84 -17.44 21.33 2.48
C CYS A 84 -17.27 21.81 3.93
N THR A 85 -16.03 21.99 4.39
CA THR A 85 -15.79 22.70 5.67
C THR A 85 -16.24 24.17 5.55
N GLU A 86 -16.84 24.72 6.60
CA GLU A 86 -17.15 26.15 6.69
C GLU A 86 -15.87 26.98 6.79
N LYS A 87 -14.87 26.48 7.51
CA LYS A 87 -13.53 27.08 7.61
C LYS A 87 -12.72 26.81 6.33
N THR A 88 -11.89 27.76 5.96
CA THR A 88 -10.93 27.65 4.86
C THR A 88 -9.50 27.49 5.40
N TYR A 89 -8.65 26.77 4.65
CA TYR A 89 -7.30 26.43 5.02
C TYR A 89 -6.31 26.86 3.93
N GLY A 90 -5.16 27.39 4.34
CA GLY A 90 -4.04 27.75 3.46
C GLY A 90 -2.99 26.64 3.44
N ASP A 91 -1.99 26.79 4.31
CA ASP A 91 -0.97 25.76 4.54
C ASP A 91 -1.46 24.81 5.61
N PHE A 92 -1.46 23.52 5.30
CA PHE A 92 -1.95 22.49 6.20
C PHE A 92 -1.37 21.10 5.86
N GLU A 93 -1.43 20.22 6.84
CA GLU A 93 -1.36 18.77 6.64
C GLU A 93 -2.69 18.17 7.07
N LEU A 94 -3.27 17.34 6.21
CA LEU A 94 -4.56 16.67 6.40
C LEU A 94 -4.35 15.17 6.34
N GLU A 95 -4.91 14.46 7.30
CA GLU A 95 -5.00 12.99 7.29
C GLU A 95 -6.46 12.55 7.41
N LEU A 96 -6.81 11.50 6.72
CA LEU A 96 -8.12 10.88 6.81
C LEU A 96 -8.10 9.43 6.30
N ASP A 97 -9.04 8.63 6.80
CA ASP A 97 -9.31 7.31 6.24
C ASP A 97 -10.56 7.34 5.39
N PHE A 98 -10.55 6.60 4.28
CA PHE A 98 -11.72 6.47 3.42
C PHE A 98 -11.92 5.02 2.93
N LYS A 99 -13.17 4.69 2.63
CA LYS A 99 -13.56 3.44 1.96
C LYS A 99 -14.63 3.75 0.92
N VAL A 100 -14.41 3.37 -0.33
CA VAL A 100 -15.29 3.67 -1.46
C VAL A 100 -15.81 2.40 -2.11
N ASN A 101 -17.06 2.44 -2.59
CA ASN A 101 -17.60 1.37 -3.43
C ASN A 101 -16.79 1.28 -4.74
N PRO A 102 -16.45 0.06 -5.24
CA PRO A 102 -15.66 -0.11 -6.46
C PRO A 102 -16.19 0.58 -7.72
N GLU A 103 -17.46 0.90 -7.76
CA GLU A 103 -18.13 1.53 -8.91
C GLU A 103 -18.41 3.03 -8.70
N LEU A 104 -17.91 3.62 -7.59
CA LEU A 104 -18.12 5.02 -7.27
C LEU A 104 -16.80 5.80 -7.29
N ASN A 105 -16.63 6.72 -8.24
CA ASN A 105 -15.60 7.73 -8.17
C ASN A 105 -15.87 8.71 -7.02
N SER A 106 -14.83 9.25 -6.41
CA SER A 106 -14.90 10.19 -5.31
C SER A 106 -13.64 11.07 -5.27
N GLY A 107 -13.50 11.89 -4.22
CA GLY A 107 -12.30 12.71 -4.02
C GLY A 107 -12.38 13.56 -2.78
N VAL A 108 -11.23 14.11 -2.40
CA VAL A 108 -11.09 15.10 -1.34
C VAL A 108 -10.68 16.43 -1.96
N GLN A 109 -11.58 17.42 -1.91
CA GLN A 109 -11.27 18.79 -2.34
C GLN A 109 -10.37 19.46 -1.31
N ILE A 110 -9.37 20.21 -1.77
CA ILE A 110 -8.48 21.01 -0.95
C ILE A 110 -8.29 22.39 -1.56
N ARG A 111 -8.12 23.41 -0.72
CA ARG A 111 -7.98 24.80 -1.21
C ARG A 111 -9.00 25.14 -2.30
N SER A 112 -10.23 24.61 -2.17
CA SER A 112 -11.29 24.75 -3.18
C SER A 112 -12.26 25.85 -2.81
N ASN A 113 -13.02 26.32 -3.80
CA ASN A 113 -13.97 27.41 -3.69
C ASN A 113 -15.30 27.09 -4.35
N SER A 114 -16.34 27.88 -4.01
CA SER A 114 -17.66 27.86 -4.63
C SER A 114 -18.18 29.29 -4.68
N LEU A 115 -17.63 30.05 -5.65
CA LEU A 115 -17.91 31.49 -5.80
C LEU A 115 -19.16 31.68 -6.63
N PRO A 116 -20.09 32.57 -6.25
CA PRO A 116 -21.37 32.78 -6.96
C PRO A 116 -21.19 33.14 -8.44
N ASP A 117 -20.17 33.89 -8.78
CA ASP A 117 -19.82 34.35 -10.13
C ASP A 117 -19.07 33.30 -10.96
N TYR A 118 -18.64 32.20 -10.35
CA TYR A 118 -17.98 31.10 -11.07
C TYR A 118 -18.97 29.97 -11.35
N LYS A 119 -19.41 29.87 -12.60
CA LYS A 119 -20.33 28.80 -13.07
C LYS A 119 -21.50 28.56 -12.10
N ASN A 120 -22.16 29.65 -11.64
CA ASN A 120 -23.28 29.62 -10.69
C ASN A 120 -22.96 28.93 -9.36
N GLY A 121 -21.82 29.23 -8.77
CA GLY A 121 -21.41 28.68 -7.46
C GLY A 121 -20.86 27.26 -7.53
N ARG A 122 -20.50 26.76 -8.70
CA ARG A 122 -19.96 25.40 -8.84
C ARG A 122 -18.66 25.26 -8.05
N VAL A 123 -18.56 24.17 -7.29
CA VAL A 123 -17.34 23.80 -6.57
C VAL A 123 -16.20 23.61 -7.57
N HIS A 124 -15.07 24.24 -7.30
CA HIS A 124 -13.89 24.19 -8.15
C HIS A 124 -12.60 24.31 -7.32
N GLY A 125 -11.55 23.65 -7.77
CA GLY A 125 -10.26 23.66 -7.10
C GLY A 125 -9.57 22.31 -7.14
N TYR A 126 -8.50 22.18 -6.36
CA TYR A 126 -7.72 20.94 -6.33
C TYR A 126 -8.51 19.82 -5.68
N GLN A 127 -8.53 18.66 -6.31
CA GLN A 127 -9.08 17.43 -5.79
C GLN A 127 -7.99 16.36 -5.71
N VAL A 128 -7.81 15.80 -4.52
CA VAL A 128 -7.09 14.54 -4.36
C VAL A 128 -8.07 13.43 -4.71
N GLU A 129 -7.80 12.76 -5.79
CA GLU A 129 -8.73 11.83 -6.43
C GLU A 129 -8.88 10.53 -5.63
N ILE A 130 -10.09 9.97 -5.63
CA ILE A 130 -10.41 8.61 -5.20
C ILE A 130 -10.99 7.88 -6.41
N ASP A 131 -10.14 7.13 -7.10
CA ASP A 131 -10.45 6.48 -8.38
C ASP A 131 -10.34 4.95 -8.26
N PRO A 132 -11.44 4.26 -8.00
CA PRO A 132 -11.47 2.80 -7.90
C PRO A 132 -11.52 2.09 -9.27
N SER A 133 -11.50 2.83 -10.38
CA SER A 133 -11.48 2.24 -11.73
C SER A 133 -10.14 1.57 -12.04
N ASP A 134 -10.07 0.86 -13.15
CA ASP A 134 -8.85 0.21 -13.66
C ASP A 134 -7.70 1.21 -13.89
N ARG A 135 -8.00 2.50 -14.04
CA ARG A 135 -7.02 3.58 -14.13
C ARG A 135 -6.23 3.74 -12.82
N ALA A 136 -6.87 3.51 -11.67
CA ALA A 136 -6.26 3.49 -10.34
C ALA A 136 -5.44 4.77 -10.01
N TRP A 137 -6.00 5.96 -10.27
CA TRP A 137 -5.31 7.23 -10.00
C TRP A 137 -5.66 7.84 -8.64
N THR A 138 -6.02 7.00 -7.66
CA THR A 138 -6.28 7.41 -6.27
C THR A 138 -5.03 8.05 -5.64
N GLY A 139 -5.15 9.30 -5.21
CA GLY A 139 -4.06 10.12 -4.71
C GLY A 139 -3.49 11.09 -5.75
N GLY A 140 -3.85 10.99 -7.03
CA GLY A 140 -3.54 11.97 -8.05
C GLY A 140 -4.27 13.30 -7.82
N ILE A 141 -3.82 14.38 -8.47
CA ILE A 141 -4.40 15.71 -8.32
C ILE A 141 -5.15 16.09 -9.59
N TYR A 142 -6.45 16.27 -9.44
CA TYR A 142 -7.37 16.78 -10.45
C TYR A 142 -7.77 18.22 -10.11
N ASP A 143 -8.03 19.06 -11.08
CA ASP A 143 -8.52 20.44 -10.89
C ASP A 143 -10.01 20.52 -11.23
N GLU A 144 -10.85 20.24 -10.23
CA GLU A 144 -12.31 20.11 -10.39
C GLU A 144 -12.90 21.37 -11.03
N SER A 145 -13.66 21.16 -12.08
CA SER A 145 -14.38 22.20 -12.84
C SER A 145 -13.53 23.30 -13.46
N ARG A 146 -12.17 23.18 -13.45
CA ARG A 146 -11.23 24.14 -14.04
C ARG A 146 -10.37 23.52 -15.17
N ARG A 147 -9.24 22.86 -14.84
CA ARG A 147 -8.20 22.45 -15.81
C ARG A 147 -8.08 20.94 -16.02
N GLY A 148 -8.79 20.12 -15.22
CA GLY A 148 -8.69 18.65 -15.30
C GLY A 148 -7.43 18.13 -14.59
N TRP A 149 -6.82 17.09 -15.12
CA TRP A 149 -5.65 16.45 -14.49
C TRP A 149 -4.43 17.38 -14.47
N LEU A 150 -3.90 17.63 -13.27
CA LEU A 150 -2.67 18.38 -13.04
C LEU A 150 -1.49 17.45 -12.73
N ASN A 151 -1.74 16.38 -11.97
CA ASN A 151 -0.76 15.36 -11.68
C ASN A 151 -1.51 14.01 -11.62
N SER A 152 -1.54 13.31 -12.74
CA SER A 152 -2.07 11.94 -12.80
C SER A 152 -1.04 10.96 -12.26
N LEU A 153 -1.48 9.76 -11.84
CA LEU A 153 -0.57 8.71 -11.41
C LEU A 153 -0.15 7.78 -12.57
N GLN A 154 -0.28 8.22 -13.80
CA GLN A 154 0.01 7.38 -14.98
C GLN A 154 1.39 6.74 -14.90
N GLU A 155 2.39 7.48 -14.46
CA GLU A 155 3.78 7.04 -14.33
C GLU A 155 4.15 6.61 -12.90
N ASN A 156 3.24 6.77 -11.91
CA ASN A 156 3.47 6.38 -10.53
C ASN A 156 2.75 5.08 -10.16
N ASN A 157 3.25 3.97 -10.66
CA ASN A 157 2.64 2.67 -10.42
C ASN A 157 2.63 2.27 -8.94
N LYS A 158 3.65 2.68 -8.14
CA LYS A 158 3.67 2.40 -6.70
C LYS A 158 2.43 2.96 -6.00
N ALA A 159 2.09 4.20 -6.27
CA ALA A 159 0.90 4.83 -5.70
C ALA A 159 -0.40 4.20 -6.23
N ARG A 160 -0.45 3.89 -7.53
CA ARG A 160 -1.63 3.22 -8.14
C ARG A 160 -1.96 1.91 -7.46
N TYR A 161 -0.97 1.12 -7.08
CA TYR A 161 -1.14 -0.19 -6.43
C TYR A 161 -1.24 -0.11 -4.91
N ALA A 162 -0.94 1.03 -4.31
CA ALA A 162 -1.13 1.23 -2.88
C ALA A 162 -2.60 1.36 -2.49
N PHE A 163 -3.49 1.72 -3.44
CA PHE A 163 -4.93 1.77 -3.21
C PHE A 163 -5.52 0.36 -3.05
N ARG A 164 -6.26 0.15 -1.97
CA ARG A 164 -6.91 -1.11 -1.61
C ARG A 164 -8.41 -1.04 -1.93
N GLN A 165 -8.81 -1.76 -2.97
CA GLN A 165 -10.19 -1.76 -3.47
C GLN A 165 -11.18 -2.25 -2.39
N ASN A 166 -12.26 -1.48 -2.16
CA ASN A 166 -13.31 -1.78 -1.17
C ASN A 166 -12.80 -2.01 0.28
N GLN A 167 -11.62 -1.52 0.61
CA GLN A 167 -11.05 -1.52 1.96
C GLN A 167 -10.88 -0.10 2.48
N TRP A 168 -10.54 0.04 3.76
CA TRP A 168 -10.09 1.29 4.33
C TRP A 168 -8.71 1.63 3.78
N ASN A 169 -8.59 2.86 3.30
CA ASN A 169 -7.37 3.46 2.80
C ASN A 169 -7.08 4.73 3.58
N HIS A 170 -5.81 5.08 3.72
CA HIS A 170 -5.36 6.27 4.40
C HIS A 170 -4.83 7.30 3.40
N PHE A 171 -5.31 8.55 3.49
CA PHE A 171 -4.71 9.69 2.83
C PHE A 171 -3.93 10.54 3.82
N ARG A 172 -2.73 10.93 3.41
CA ARG A 172 -1.99 12.06 3.94
C ARG A 172 -1.81 13.08 2.83
N ILE A 173 -2.16 14.33 3.09
CA ILE A 173 -2.13 15.44 2.12
C ILE A 173 -1.42 16.62 2.76
N LEU A 174 -0.31 17.05 2.17
CA LEU A 174 0.49 18.20 2.62
C LEU A 174 0.41 19.32 1.59
N ALA A 175 -0.12 20.48 1.97
CA ALA A 175 -0.20 21.66 1.15
C ALA A 175 0.56 22.81 1.84
N THR A 176 1.70 23.23 1.29
CA THR A 176 2.55 24.31 1.85
C THR A 176 3.01 25.24 0.73
N GLY A 177 2.78 26.56 0.88
CA GLY A 177 3.02 27.52 -0.18
C GLY A 177 2.31 27.11 -1.48
N ASN A 178 3.04 26.92 -2.56
CA ASN A 178 2.52 26.45 -3.86
C ASN A 178 2.67 24.95 -4.08
N ARG A 179 3.19 24.18 -3.11
CA ARG A 179 3.42 22.74 -3.25
C ARG A 179 2.29 21.94 -2.62
N ILE A 180 1.81 20.92 -3.33
CA ILE A 180 0.81 19.96 -2.86
C ILE A 180 1.38 18.57 -3.05
N GLN A 181 1.49 17.82 -1.96
CA GLN A 181 1.98 16.45 -1.94
C GLN A 181 0.93 15.53 -1.35
N THR A 182 0.79 14.33 -1.90
CA THR A 182 -0.19 13.35 -1.45
C THR A 182 0.45 11.98 -1.23
N TRP A 183 -0.09 11.24 -0.29
CA TRP A 183 0.28 9.84 0.00
C TRP A 183 -0.99 9.02 0.11
N ILE A 184 -0.95 7.82 -0.42
CA ILE A 184 -1.97 6.78 -0.27
C ILE A 184 -1.36 5.58 0.46
N ASN A 185 -1.90 5.22 1.65
CA ASN A 185 -1.38 4.14 2.49
C ASN A 185 0.16 4.25 2.69
N ASP A 186 0.62 5.46 3.04
CA ASP A 186 2.01 5.86 3.24
C ASP A 186 2.91 5.86 1.98
N VAL A 187 2.36 5.51 0.82
CA VAL A 187 3.08 5.55 -0.46
C VAL A 187 2.94 6.94 -1.10
N PRO A 188 4.05 7.64 -1.43
CA PRO A 188 4.00 8.92 -2.14
C PRO A 188 3.25 8.80 -3.47
N ALA A 189 2.22 9.63 -3.65
CA ALA A 189 1.36 9.59 -4.82
C ALA A 189 1.64 10.75 -5.78
N ALA A 190 1.21 11.97 -5.47
CA ALA A 190 1.43 13.15 -6.30
C ALA A 190 2.34 14.16 -5.62
N ASP A 191 3.08 14.92 -6.42
CA ASP A 191 3.88 16.07 -6.00
C ASP A 191 3.72 17.17 -7.05
N LEU A 192 2.94 18.19 -6.73
CA LEU A 192 2.55 19.27 -7.64
C LEU A 192 2.99 20.61 -7.10
N SER A 193 3.59 21.46 -7.94
CA SER A 193 3.78 22.88 -7.68
C SER A 193 2.79 23.68 -8.52
N ASP A 194 1.84 24.34 -7.85
CA ASP A 194 0.79 25.15 -8.51
C ASP A 194 0.27 26.23 -7.53
N ASP A 195 0.19 27.45 -8.00
CA ASP A 195 -0.13 28.63 -7.18
C ASP A 195 -1.54 29.18 -7.42
N LYS A 196 -2.36 28.49 -8.21
CA LYS A 196 -3.68 29.03 -8.62
C LYS A 196 -4.63 29.30 -7.47
N THR A 197 -4.57 28.51 -6.40
CA THR A 197 -5.41 28.72 -5.21
C THR A 197 -4.61 28.43 -3.94
N ALA A 198 -4.28 29.48 -3.20
CA ALA A 198 -3.48 29.36 -1.97
C ALA A 198 -4.32 28.99 -0.74
N ARG A 199 -5.64 29.24 -0.75
CA ARG A 199 -6.55 28.99 0.38
C ARG A 199 -7.96 28.68 -0.11
N GLY A 200 -8.63 27.77 0.59
CA GLY A 200 -10.03 27.39 0.32
C GLY A 200 -10.51 26.35 1.30
N PHE A 201 -11.71 25.85 1.12
CA PHE A 201 -12.26 24.80 1.96
C PHE A 201 -11.69 23.42 1.60
N ILE A 202 -11.88 22.47 2.52
CA ILE A 202 -11.73 21.03 2.30
C ILE A 202 -13.12 20.46 2.08
N ALA A 203 -13.29 19.50 1.14
CA ALA A 203 -14.58 18.86 0.96
C ALA A 203 -14.47 17.38 0.57
N LEU A 204 -15.52 16.62 0.94
CA LEU A 204 -15.68 15.20 0.66
C LEU A 204 -16.68 15.06 -0.50
N GLN A 205 -16.25 14.47 -1.61
CA GLN A 205 -17.08 14.37 -2.83
C GLN A 205 -17.87 13.06 -2.85
N VAL A 206 -19.15 13.17 -3.24
CA VAL A 206 -19.92 12.06 -3.79
C VAL A 206 -20.16 12.35 -5.26
N HIS A 207 -19.57 11.54 -6.14
CA HIS A 207 -19.67 11.74 -7.59
C HIS A 207 -21.09 11.40 -8.09
N GLY A 208 -21.55 12.13 -9.10
CA GLY A 208 -22.81 11.88 -9.78
C GLY A 208 -22.80 10.53 -10.52
N VAL A 209 -23.85 9.76 -10.38
CA VAL A 209 -23.98 8.40 -10.94
C VAL A 209 -24.99 8.29 -12.08
N GLY A 210 -25.38 9.43 -12.68
CA GLY A 210 -26.39 9.47 -13.73
C GLY A 210 -27.72 8.89 -13.25
N GLY A 211 -28.36 8.07 -14.06
CA GLY A 211 -29.66 7.45 -13.77
C GLY A 211 -29.60 6.18 -12.92
N ARG A 212 -28.43 5.83 -12.34
CA ARG A 212 -28.26 4.64 -11.48
C ARG A 212 -29.19 4.71 -10.27
N LYS A 213 -30.01 3.66 -10.07
CA LYS A 213 -31.04 3.62 -9.01
C LYS A 213 -30.55 2.99 -7.71
N ASP A 214 -29.62 2.06 -7.78
CA ASP A 214 -29.02 1.43 -6.61
C ASP A 214 -28.07 2.42 -5.90
N GLU A 215 -28.26 2.52 -4.58
CA GLU A 215 -27.47 3.40 -3.74
C GLU A 215 -26.08 2.78 -3.50
N ILE A 216 -25.03 3.50 -3.89
CA ILE A 216 -23.65 3.15 -3.58
C ILE A 216 -23.01 4.23 -2.70
N THR A 217 -21.96 3.88 -1.95
CA THR A 217 -21.48 4.72 -0.85
C THR A 217 -19.99 4.93 -0.88
N VAL A 218 -19.57 6.06 -0.34
CA VAL A 218 -18.21 6.33 0.11
C VAL A 218 -18.24 6.72 1.59
N ARG A 219 -17.24 6.32 2.35
CA ARG A 219 -17.15 6.53 3.80
C ARG A 219 -15.85 7.18 4.16
N TRP A 220 -15.89 8.09 5.17
CA TRP A 220 -14.70 8.77 5.70
C TRP A 220 -14.73 8.78 7.22
N LYS A 221 -13.55 8.72 7.85
CA LYS A 221 -13.36 8.83 9.30
C LYS A 221 -11.96 9.35 9.62
N ASN A 222 -11.67 9.59 10.90
CA ASN A 222 -10.36 10.01 11.39
C ASN A 222 -9.84 11.25 10.63
N ILE A 223 -10.72 12.25 10.42
CA ILE A 223 -10.40 13.42 9.61
C ILE A 223 -9.76 14.47 10.50
N ARG A 224 -8.44 14.56 10.46
CA ARG A 224 -7.67 15.48 11.28
C ARG A 224 -6.76 16.36 10.43
N LEU A 225 -6.49 17.55 10.93
CA LEU A 225 -5.70 18.54 10.23
C LEU A 225 -4.80 19.29 11.23
N ARG A 226 -3.61 19.67 10.78
CA ARG A 226 -2.81 20.71 11.45
C ARG A 226 -2.49 21.82 10.46
N GLU A 227 -2.61 23.08 10.91
CA GLU A 227 -2.29 24.26 10.11
C GLU A 227 -0.80 24.61 10.25
N ASN A 228 -0.23 25.25 9.24
CA ASN A 228 1.16 25.69 9.22
C ASN A 228 2.18 24.59 9.62
N PRO A 229 2.10 23.40 9.01
CA PRO A 229 3.07 22.36 9.28
C PRO A 229 4.46 22.85 8.91
N LYS A 230 5.48 22.43 9.64
CA LYS A 230 6.86 22.66 9.21
C LYS A 230 7.03 22.01 7.85
N THR A 231 7.42 22.80 6.85
CA THR A 231 7.77 22.23 5.55
C THR A 231 8.90 21.24 5.77
N PRO A 232 8.75 19.97 5.44
CA PRO A 232 9.87 19.03 5.49
C PRO A 232 11.02 19.66 4.69
N LYS A 233 12.21 19.74 5.26
CA LYS A 233 13.37 20.18 4.49
C LYS A 233 13.46 19.30 3.25
N VAL A 234 13.87 19.87 2.10
CA VAL A 234 13.96 19.20 0.79
C VAL A 234 14.75 17.86 0.85
N ALA A 235 15.54 17.65 1.93
CA ALA A 235 16.14 16.37 2.26
C ALA A 235 15.14 15.22 2.37
N ASP A 236 13.88 15.49 2.76
CA ASP A 236 12.86 14.45 2.94
C ASP A 236 12.10 14.10 1.64
N ALA A 237 12.15 14.97 0.62
CA ALA A 237 11.61 14.68 -0.71
C ALA A 237 12.49 13.67 -1.50
N ASN A 238 13.71 13.43 -1.05
CA ASN A 238 14.64 12.41 -1.55
C ASN A 238 14.63 11.12 -0.72
N LEU A 239 13.72 10.99 0.24
CA LEU A 239 13.38 9.71 0.83
C LEU A 239 12.41 8.94 -0.11
N LEU A 240 12.76 8.75 -1.34
CA LEU A 240 12.72 7.41 -1.89
C LEU A 240 13.62 6.61 -0.93
N GLU A 241 13.00 5.95 0.06
CA GLU A 241 13.73 5.01 0.90
C GLU A 241 14.56 4.18 -0.09
N LYS A 242 15.89 4.34 -0.07
CA LYS A 242 16.75 3.48 -0.87
C LYS A 242 16.55 2.08 -0.29
N SER A 243 16.48 1.10 -1.17
CA SER A 243 16.53 -0.29 -0.72
C SER A 243 17.62 -0.41 0.34
N PRO A 244 17.31 -0.94 1.52
CA PRO A 244 18.28 -1.04 2.59
C PRO A 244 19.50 -1.83 2.10
N ALA A 245 20.69 -1.41 2.48
CA ALA A 245 21.94 -2.08 2.07
C ALA A 245 22.00 -3.53 2.59
N LYS A 246 21.29 -3.82 3.67
CA LYS A 246 21.07 -5.14 4.25
C LYS A 246 19.60 -5.31 4.60
N ILE A 247 19.02 -6.39 4.16
CA ILE A 247 17.61 -6.74 4.45
C ILE A 247 17.47 -7.30 5.86
N PHE A 248 18.40 -8.15 6.26
CA PHE A 248 18.44 -8.71 7.60
C PHE A 248 19.57 -8.02 8.39
N SER A 249 19.25 -7.56 9.60
CA SER A 249 20.28 -7.05 10.51
C SER A 249 21.20 -8.20 10.94
N SER A 250 22.42 -7.86 11.40
CA SER A 250 23.40 -8.88 11.83
C SER A 250 22.95 -9.70 13.03
N ASP A 251 22.01 -9.18 13.80
CA ASP A 251 21.36 -9.81 14.98
C ASP A 251 19.98 -10.37 14.67
N ALA A 252 19.55 -10.38 13.39
CA ALA A 252 18.25 -10.88 13.00
C ALA A 252 18.05 -12.34 13.43
N THR A 253 17.05 -12.58 14.22
CA THR A 253 16.72 -13.90 14.76
C THR A 253 15.45 -14.45 14.14
N VAL A 254 15.51 -15.67 13.61
CA VAL A 254 14.33 -16.40 13.14
C VAL A 254 13.59 -16.97 14.33
N ILE A 255 12.36 -16.54 14.52
CA ILE A 255 11.49 -16.90 15.64
C ILE A 255 10.51 -17.98 15.14
N LYS A 256 10.40 -19.09 15.86
CA LYS A 256 9.36 -20.09 15.61
C LYS A 256 8.04 -19.61 16.19
N LEU A 257 7.02 -19.46 15.35
CA LEU A 257 5.67 -19.03 15.73
C LEU A 257 4.74 -20.21 16.07
N ALA A 258 4.89 -21.31 15.33
CA ALA A 258 4.13 -22.56 15.56
C ALA A 258 4.86 -23.74 14.93
N ASP A 259 4.53 -24.94 15.37
CA ASP A 259 5.05 -26.23 14.85
C ASP A 259 4.02 -27.36 14.98
N GLY A 260 4.44 -28.59 14.66
CA GLY A 260 3.59 -29.77 14.70
C GLY A 260 2.81 -30.03 13.42
N PHE A 261 3.15 -29.35 12.34
CA PHE A 261 2.58 -29.55 11.00
C PHE A 261 3.30 -30.70 10.27
N ARG A 262 2.75 -31.12 9.13
CA ARG A 262 3.41 -32.09 8.25
C ARG A 262 4.18 -31.43 7.11
N PHE A 263 3.59 -30.42 6.46
CA PHE A 263 4.26 -29.59 5.45
C PHE A 263 3.50 -28.28 5.25
N THR A 264 4.12 -27.18 5.69
CA THR A 264 3.51 -25.86 5.67
C THR A 264 3.80 -25.13 4.37
N GLU A 265 2.77 -24.46 3.80
CA GLU A 265 2.82 -23.76 2.53
C GLU A 265 1.84 -22.58 2.42
N GLY A 266 1.99 -21.83 1.33
CA GLY A 266 1.05 -20.83 0.84
C GLY A 266 0.68 -19.74 1.85
N PRO A 267 1.64 -19.03 2.48
CA PRO A 267 1.32 -17.99 3.44
C PRO A 267 0.66 -16.80 2.74
N ALA A 268 -0.46 -16.31 3.29
CA ALA A 268 -1.22 -15.19 2.77
C ALA A 268 -1.67 -14.24 3.88
N LEU A 269 -1.58 -12.93 3.60
CA LEU A 269 -2.16 -11.91 4.47
C LEU A 269 -3.67 -11.87 4.28
N GLY A 270 -4.41 -12.08 5.34
CA GLY A 270 -5.86 -12.04 5.34
C GLY A 270 -6.43 -10.91 6.18
N PRO A 271 -7.75 -10.94 6.41
CA PRO A 271 -8.45 -9.92 7.17
C PRO A 271 -7.84 -9.66 8.54
N ASN A 272 -7.86 -8.39 8.98
CA ASN A 272 -7.37 -7.92 10.28
C ASN A 272 -5.88 -8.18 10.54
N GLY A 273 -5.06 -8.33 9.50
CA GLY A 273 -3.61 -8.55 9.61
C GLY A 273 -3.22 -9.96 10.05
N ARG A 274 -4.13 -10.93 9.93
CA ARG A 274 -3.86 -12.33 10.25
C ARG A 274 -3.15 -13.02 9.09
N ILE A 275 -2.29 -14.00 9.42
CA ILE A 275 -1.55 -14.77 8.43
C ILE A 275 -2.16 -16.16 8.31
N TYR A 276 -2.56 -16.51 7.11
CA TYR A 276 -3.13 -17.81 6.78
C TYR A 276 -2.06 -18.65 6.07
N PHE A 277 -2.02 -19.96 6.34
CA PHE A 277 -1.12 -20.88 5.65
C PHE A 277 -1.69 -22.30 5.68
N ASN A 278 -1.23 -23.14 4.79
CA ASN A 278 -1.71 -24.51 4.65
C ASN A 278 -0.75 -25.52 5.28
N ASP A 279 -1.31 -26.59 5.82
CA ASP A 279 -0.65 -27.87 6.10
C ASP A 279 -1.19 -28.88 5.06
N ILE A 280 -0.50 -28.96 3.93
CA ILE A 280 -0.98 -29.63 2.71
C ILE A 280 -1.35 -31.10 2.97
N PRO A 281 -0.47 -31.97 3.59
CA PRO A 281 -0.77 -33.36 3.75
C PRO A 281 -1.96 -33.63 4.67
N ASN A 282 -2.18 -32.74 5.64
CA ASN A 282 -3.29 -32.83 6.58
C ASN A 282 -4.58 -32.22 6.04
N SER A 283 -4.54 -31.57 4.84
CA SER A 283 -5.66 -30.81 4.23
C SER A 283 -6.27 -29.80 5.20
N LEU A 284 -5.41 -29.01 5.86
CA LEU A 284 -5.79 -27.98 6.81
C LEU A 284 -5.27 -26.61 6.36
N THR A 285 -6.08 -25.57 6.53
CA THR A 285 -5.62 -24.18 6.53
C THR A 285 -5.60 -23.69 7.96
N HIS A 286 -4.47 -23.14 8.36
CA HIS A 286 -4.26 -22.51 9.66
C HIS A 286 -4.33 -21.00 9.55
N VAL A 287 -4.62 -20.33 10.67
CA VAL A 287 -4.55 -18.88 10.84
C VAL A 287 -3.71 -18.55 12.06
N HIS A 288 -2.72 -17.71 11.86
CA HIS A 288 -1.90 -17.11 12.90
C HIS A 288 -2.33 -15.68 13.12
N ASP A 289 -2.58 -15.30 14.37
CA ASP A 289 -2.87 -13.93 14.77
C ASP A 289 -1.61 -13.32 15.40
N PRO A 290 -0.93 -12.38 14.68
CA PRO A 290 0.31 -11.78 15.18
C PRO A 290 0.12 -10.96 16.47
N LYS A 291 -1.10 -10.49 16.75
CA LYS A 291 -1.40 -9.71 17.97
C LYS A 291 -1.43 -10.57 19.21
N THR A 292 -1.87 -11.81 19.09
CA THR A 292 -2.02 -12.73 20.22
C THR A 292 -0.97 -13.85 20.23
N GLY A 293 -0.22 -14.02 19.14
CA GLY A 293 0.73 -15.10 18.93
C GLY A 293 0.08 -16.48 18.76
N LYS A 294 -1.24 -16.56 18.64
CA LYS A 294 -1.96 -17.84 18.55
C LYS A 294 -2.11 -18.31 17.11
N THR A 295 -1.87 -19.61 16.90
CA THR A 295 -2.16 -20.30 15.65
C THR A 295 -3.29 -21.30 15.88
N THR A 296 -4.32 -21.26 15.01
CA THR A 296 -5.49 -22.14 15.10
C THR A 296 -5.89 -22.66 13.72
N ILE A 297 -6.72 -23.69 13.68
CA ILE A 297 -7.28 -24.20 12.42
C ILE A 297 -8.37 -23.23 11.95
N PHE A 298 -8.23 -22.73 10.73
CA PHE A 298 -9.24 -21.92 10.04
C PHE A 298 -10.20 -22.77 9.22
N ARG A 299 -9.66 -23.75 8.44
CA ARG A 299 -10.45 -24.59 7.51
C ARG A 299 -9.90 -26.02 7.50
N LYS A 300 -10.80 -27.00 7.40
CA LYS A 300 -10.50 -28.42 7.22
C LYS A 300 -10.93 -28.88 5.82
N GLU A 301 -10.46 -30.05 5.41
CA GLU A 301 -10.82 -30.68 4.14
C GLU A 301 -10.56 -29.79 2.93
N THR A 302 -9.38 -29.18 2.94
CA THR A 302 -9.01 -28.14 1.97
C THR A 302 -8.68 -28.67 0.58
N GLY A 303 -8.77 -30.01 0.36
CA GLY A 303 -8.39 -30.60 -0.94
C GLY A 303 -6.89 -30.52 -1.24
N GLY A 304 -6.05 -30.52 -0.19
CA GLY A 304 -4.61 -30.33 -0.33
C GLY A 304 -4.27 -28.92 -0.84
N ALA A 305 -4.90 -27.92 -0.22
CA ALA A 305 -4.64 -26.53 -0.56
C ALA A 305 -3.16 -26.18 -0.36
N ASN A 306 -2.60 -25.41 -1.30
CA ASN A 306 -1.22 -24.96 -1.33
C ASN A 306 -1.19 -23.40 -1.34
N GLY A 307 -1.00 -22.75 -2.47
CA GLY A 307 -1.03 -21.30 -2.57
C GLY A 307 -2.38 -20.69 -2.17
N LEU A 308 -2.33 -19.59 -1.45
CA LEU A 308 -3.48 -18.82 -0.98
C LEU A 308 -3.37 -17.37 -1.37
N PHE A 309 -4.51 -16.72 -1.61
CA PHE A 309 -4.60 -15.28 -1.77
C PHE A 309 -5.93 -14.74 -1.22
N TRP A 310 -5.88 -13.77 -0.31
CA TRP A 310 -7.06 -13.07 0.15
C TRP A 310 -7.37 -11.86 -0.75
N THR A 311 -8.56 -11.83 -1.29
CA THR A 311 -9.03 -10.68 -2.08
C THR A 311 -9.49 -9.54 -1.17
N ALA A 312 -9.52 -8.33 -1.72
CA ALA A 312 -10.04 -7.16 -1.02
C ALA A 312 -11.52 -7.30 -0.56
N ASN A 313 -12.27 -8.23 -1.13
CA ASN A 313 -13.67 -8.49 -0.81
C ASN A 313 -13.84 -9.68 0.16
N ASP A 314 -12.84 -9.96 0.98
CA ASP A 314 -12.86 -11.04 1.98
C ASP A 314 -13.16 -12.43 1.37
N ALA A 315 -12.73 -12.68 0.13
CA ALA A 315 -12.76 -14.00 -0.46
C ALA A 315 -11.35 -14.62 -0.47
N LEU A 316 -11.24 -15.88 -0.11
CA LEU A 316 -10.00 -16.64 -0.16
C LEU A 316 -9.92 -17.42 -1.47
N ILE A 317 -8.92 -17.11 -2.29
CA ILE A 317 -8.57 -17.92 -3.46
C ILE A 317 -7.55 -18.96 -3.04
N SER A 318 -7.69 -20.19 -3.53
CA SER A 318 -6.87 -21.33 -3.13
C SER A 318 -6.54 -22.22 -4.32
N CYS A 319 -5.28 -22.63 -4.45
CA CYS A 319 -4.87 -23.74 -5.29
C CYS A 319 -5.04 -25.04 -4.50
N GLU A 320 -5.94 -25.92 -4.92
CA GLU A 320 -6.23 -27.20 -4.26
C GLU A 320 -5.63 -28.35 -5.06
N GLY A 321 -4.35 -28.66 -4.79
CA GLY A 321 -3.56 -29.58 -5.60
C GLY A 321 -4.12 -31.01 -5.66
N LYS A 322 -4.65 -31.54 -4.56
CA LYS A 322 -5.25 -32.87 -4.50
C LYS A 322 -6.58 -32.94 -5.27
N ASN A 323 -7.38 -31.87 -5.18
CA ASN A 323 -8.65 -31.76 -5.92
C ASN A 323 -8.43 -31.34 -7.38
N ARG A 324 -7.19 -30.92 -7.75
CA ARG A 324 -6.81 -30.49 -9.10
C ARG A 324 -7.64 -29.28 -9.57
N GLN A 325 -7.78 -28.27 -8.70
CA GLN A 325 -8.64 -27.11 -8.95
C GLN A 325 -8.13 -25.82 -8.31
N VAL A 326 -8.60 -24.69 -8.83
CA VAL A 326 -8.50 -23.37 -8.19
C VAL A 326 -9.88 -22.98 -7.70
N THR A 327 -10.00 -22.56 -6.45
CA THR A 327 -11.29 -22.25 -5.81
C THR A 327 -11.34 -20.83 -5.25
N ARG A 328 -12.55 -20.33 -5.04
CA ARG A 328 -12.86 -19.11 -4.29
C ARG A 328 -13.82 -19.43 -3.17
N LEU A 329 -13.37 -19.24 -1.94
CA LEU A 329 -14.18 -19.36 -0.73
C LEU A 329 -14.68 -17.97 -0.32
N THR A 330 -15.98 -17.85 -0.09
CA THR A 330 -16.66 -16.65 0.42
C THR A 330 -17.47 -17.01 1.66
N PRO A 331 -17.99 -16.06 2.43
CA PRO A 331 -18.92 -16.35 3.53
C PRO A 331 -20.17 -17.15 3.12
N THR A 332 -20.56 -17.10 1.85
CA THR A 332 -21.75 -17.79 1.30
C THR A 332 -21.43 -19.17 0.70
N GLY A 333 -20.16 -19.58 0.65
CA GLY A 333 -19.75 -20.89 0.14
C GLY A 333 -18.52 -20.85 -0.75
N GLN A 334 -18.15 -22.02 -1.25
CA GLN A 334 -17.00 -22.23 -2.13
C GLN A 334 -17.46 -22.41 -3.58
N VAL A 335 -16.73 -21.80 -4.51
CA VAL A 335 -16.93 -21.91 -5.96
C VAL A 335 -15.63 -22.37 -6.61
N VAL A 336 -15.71 -23.33 -7.54
CA VAL A 336 -14.59 -23.73 -8.38
C VAL A 336 -14.44 -22.68 -9.49
N LEU A 337 -13.24 -22.11 -9.62
CA LEU A 337 -12.88 -21.15 -10.64
C LEU A 337 -12.27 -21.81 -11.88
N ALA A 338 -11.51 -22.90 -11.66
CA ALA A 338 -10.86 -23.70 -12.69
C ALA A 338 -10.58 -25.11 -12.16
N ASP A 339 -10.88 -26.13 -12.97
CA ASP A 339 -10.52 -27.53 -12.72
C ASP A 339 -10.11 -28.24 -14.00
N HIS A 340 -10.41 -27.65 -15.17
CA HIS A 340 -10.07 -28.17 -16.49
C HIS A 340 -9.48 -27.09 -17.40
N TYR A 341 -8.63 -27.53 -18.32
CA TYR A 341 -8.20 -26.75 -19.47
C TYR A 341 -8.36 -27.60 -20.74
N GLN A 342 -9.10 -27.11 -21.75
CA GLN A 342 -9.42 -27.83 -22.99
C GLN A 342 -10.00 -29.24 -22.74
N ASN A 343 -10.95 -29.36 -21.81
CA ASN A 343 -11.62 -30.59 -21.38
C ASN A 343 -10.70 -31.62 -20.70
N LYS A 344 -9.48 -31.27 -20.32
CA LYS A 344 -8.55 -32.07 -19.54
C LYS A 344 -8.39 -31.50 -18.14
N LYS A 345 -8.35 -32.37 -17.14
CA LYS A 345 -8.12 -31.94 -15.76
C LYS A 345 -6.78 -31.25 -15.60
N LEU A 346 -6.75 -30.22 -14.76
CA LEU A 346 -5.50 -29.59 -14.31
C LEU A 346 -4.58 -30.62 -13.65
N ASN A 347 -3.28 -30.36 -13.62
CA ASN A 347 -2.31 -31.29 -13.03
C ASN A 347 -2.40 -31.28 -11.50
N SER A 348 -1.97 -30.19 -10.87
CA SER A 348 -2.01 -29.99 -9.43
C SER A 348 -1.76 -28.50 -9.12
N PRO A 349 -2.74 -27.63 -9.28
CA PRO A 349 -2.55 -26.21 -9.04
C PRO A 349 -1.82 -25.95 -7.74
N ASN A 350 -0.74 -25.15 -7.80
CA ASN A 350 0.23 -25.02 -6.73
C ASN A 350 0.25 -23.63 -6.13
N ASP A 351 0.71 -22.60 -6.84
CA ASP A 351 0.78 -21.24 -6.33
C ASP A 351 0.02 -20.28 -7.23
N LEU A 352 -0.35 -19.10 -6.71
CA LEU A 352 -1.17 -18.14 -7.43
C LEU A 352 -0.92 -16.69 -7.01
N VAL A 353 -1.17 -15.79 -7.95
CA VAL A 353 -1.17 -14.35 -7.69
C VAL A 353 -2.27 -13.67 -8.50
N LEU A 354 -2.86 -12.61 -7.97
CA LEU A 354 -3.88 -11.82 -8.64
C LEU A 354 -3.28 -10.57 -9.28
N ASP A 355 -3.73 -10.26 -10.50
CA ASP A 355 -3.46 -8.96 -11.11
C ASP A 355 -4.42 -7.88 -10.58
N ASN A 356 -4.13 -6.62 -10.89
CA ASN A 356 -4.90 -5.46 -10.43
C ASN A 356 -6.29 -5.34 -11.08
N VAL A 357 -6.58 -6.12 -12.13
CA VAL A 357 -7.90 -6.17 -12.75
C VAL A 357 -8.72 -7.38 -12.30
N GLY A 358 -8.19 -8.19 -11.36
CA GLY A 358 -8.85 -9.34 -10.76
C GLY A 358 -8.74 -10.62 -11.58
N GLY A 359 -7.78 -10.69 -12.49
CA GLY A 359 -7.35 -11.93 -13.12
C GLY A 359 -6.42 -12.73 -12.21
N ILE A 360 -6.32 -14.02 -12.40
CA ILE A 360 -5.56 -14.94 -11.55
C ILE A 360 -4.53 -15.66 -12.40
N TYR A 361 -3.24 -15.48 -12.09
CA TYR A 361 -2.19 -16.36 -12.61
C TYR A 361 -1.96 -17.47 -11.59
N PHE A 362 -1.84 -18.71 -12.08
CA PHE A 362 -1.51 -19.84 -11.24
C PHE A 362 -0.60 -20.83 -11.95
N THR A 363 0.23 -21.51 -11.19
CA THR A 363 1.10 -22.59 -11.65
C THR A 363 0.40 -23.94 -11.49
N ASP A 364 0.61 -24.83 -12.47
CA ASP A 364 -0.02 -26.15 -12.49
C ASP A 364 1.03 -27.26 -12.71
N PRO A 365 2.00 -27.42 -11.77
CA PRO A 365 2.95 -28.52 -11.81
C PRO A 365 2.31 -29.84 -11.39
N ARG A 366 3.08 -30.93 -11.46
CA ARG A 366 2.71 -32.21 -10.90
C ARG A 366 3.81 -32.79 -10.03
N TYR A 367 3.53 -32.87 -8.73
CA TYR A 367 4.37 -33.55 -7.76
C TYR A 367 3.78 -34.93 -7.43
N GLY A 368 4.62 -35.89 -7.09
CA GLY A 368 4.19 -37.25 -6.78
C GLY A 368 3.81 -38.09 -8.01
N ASN A 369 2.74 -38.87 -7.92
CA ASN A 369 2.29 -39.74 -9.00
C ASN A 369 1.82 -38.94 -10.24
N ARG A 370 2.26 -39.37 -11.41
CA ARG A 370 2.00 -38.73 -12.69
C ARG A 370 1.10 -39.53 -13.63
N ASP A 371 0.68 -40.74 -13.21
CA ASP A 371 -0.05 -41.69 -14.08
C ASP A 371 -1.44 -41.20 -14.48
N ASP A 372 -2.02 -40.27 -13.70
CA ASP A 372 -3.32 -39.66 -13.94
C ASP A 372 -3.25 -38.28 -14.57
N MET A 373 -2.06 -37.84 -15.05
CA MET A 373 -1.93 -36.58 -15.78
C MET A 373 -2.66 -36.64 -17.14
N GLU A 374 -3.49 -35.67 -17.38
CA GLU A 374 -4.22 -35.53 -18.64
C GLU A 374 -3.63 -34.44 -19.53
N LEU A 375 -3.03 -33.40 -18.92
CA LEU A 375 -2.34 -32.32 -19.65
C LEU A 375 -0.94 -32.77 -20.07
N ASP A 376 -0.52 -32.30 -21.22
CA ASP A 376 0.75 -32.62 -21.88
C ASP A 376 1.97 -31.95 -21.25
N ILE A 377 1.76 -30.84 -20.54
CA ILE A 377 2.82 -30.03 -19.91
C ILE A 377 2.40 -29.52 -18.53
N GLU A 378 3.41 -29.18 -17.74
CA GLU A 378 3.26 -28.40 -16.52
C GLU A 378 3.38 -26.94 -16.87
N GLY A 379 2.30 -26.16 -16.79
CA GLY A 379 2.24 -24.80 -17.31
C GLY A 379 1.83 -23.75 -16.28
N VAL A 380 1.86 -22.51 -16.72
CA VAL A 380 1.25 -21.38 -16.00
C VAL A 380 0.00 -20.96 -16.75
N TYR A 381 -1.07 -20.72 -16.02
CA TYR A 381 -2.39 -20.38 -16.54
C TYR A 381 -2.84 -19.03 -16.04
N TYR A 382 -3.73 -18.41 -16.79
CA TYR A 382 -4.43 -17.17 -16.44
C TYR A 382 -5.94 -17.36 -16.51
N ILE A 383 -6.64 -17.05 -15.45
CA ILE A 383 -8.11 -16.97 -15.38
C ILE A 383 -8.48 -15.50 -15.43
N ASN A 384 -9.17 -15.05 -16.47
CA ASN A 384 -9.66 -13.68 -16.51
C ASN A 384 -10.92 -13.47 -15.63
N ARG A 385 -11.35 -12.22 -15.43
CA ARG A 385 -12.56 -11.91 -14.63
C ARG A 385 -13.83 -12.61 -15.12
N GLY A 386 -13.91 -12.94 -16.40
CA GLY A 386 -15.03 -13.68 -17.01
C GLY A 386 -14.93 -15.20 -16.84
N GLY A 387 -13.92 -15.73 -16.12
CA GLY A 387 -13.72 -17.16 -15.90
C GLY A 387 -13.06 -17.89 -17.07
N LYS A 388 -12.63 -17.19 -18.14
CA LYS A 388 -11.91 -17.83 -19.25
C LYS A 388 -10.48 -18.15 -18.84
N ILE A 389 -10.08 -19.42 -19.03
CA ILE A 389 -8.72 -19.89 -18.77
C ILE A 389 -7.88 -19.84 -20.05
N THR A 390 -6.65 -19.37 -19.91
CA THR A 390 -5.64 -19.35 -20.96
C THR A 390 -4.33 -19.88 -20.40
N ARG A 391 -3.65 -20.77 -21.11
CA ARG A 391 -2.30 -21.23 -20.78
C ARG A 391 -1.31 -20.19 -21.30
N VAL A 392 -0.53 -19.55 -20.44
CA VAL A 392 0.29 -18.38 -20.75
C VAL A 392 1.79 -18.66 -20.76
N ILE A 393 2.26 -19.74 -20.10
CA ILE A 393 3.66 -20.20 -20.14
C ILE A 393 3.66 -21.71 -20.34
N THR A 394 4.50 -22.20 -21.25
CA THR A 394 4.52 -23.60 -21.71
C THR A 394 5.91 -24.24 -21.72
N ASP A 395 6.96 -23.47 -21.46
CA ASP A 395 8.35 -23.83 -21.70
C ASP A 395 9.19 -23.99 -20.40
N LEU A 396 8.52 -24.04 -19.24
CA LEU A 396 9.14 -24.36 -17.96
C LEU A 396 9.02 -25.86 -17.67
N GLN A 397 10.01 -26.41 -16.94
CA GLN A 397 10.01 -27.83 -16.56
C GLN A 397 9.02 -28.13 -15.44
N ARG A 398 9.01 -27.27 -14.39
CA ARG A 398 8.08 -27.37 -13.26
C ARG A 398 7.87 -26.01 -12.64
N PRO A 399 6.94 -25.20 -13.18
CA PRO A 399 6.62 -23.91 -12.60
C PRO A 399 6.05 -24.08 -11.20
N ASN A 400 6.53 -23.22 -10.24
CA ASN A 400 6.07 -23.26 -8.86
C ASN A 400 5.77 -21.82 -8.39
N GLY A 401 6.56 -21.21 -7.52
CA GLY A 401 6.31 -19.86 -7.02
C GLY A 401 6.17 -18.81 -8.13
N LEU A 402 5.22 -17.91 -7.97
CA LEU A 402 5.06 -16.77 -8.85
C LEU A 402 4.60 -15.53 -8.07
N ILE A 403 5.09 -14.35 -8.46
CA ILE A 403 4.73 -13.08 -7.84
C ILE A 403 4.91 -11.92 -8.81
N PHE A 404 4.10 -10.88 -8.66
CA PHE A 404 4.31 -9.63 -9.39
C PHE A 404 5.39 -8.76 -8.74
N SER A 405 6.11 -7.98 -9.58
CA SER A 405 6.80 -6.78 -9.10
C SER A 405 5.80 -5.82 -8.44
N PRO A 406 6.26 -4.91 -7.55
CA PRO A 406 5.36 -3.96 -6.87
C PRO A 406 4.52 -3.11 -7.83
N ASP A 407 5.03 -2.84 -9.03
CA ASP A 407 4.33 -2.09 -10.08
C ASP A 407 3.48 -2.96 -11.01
N GLN A 408 3.40 -4.26 -10.74
CA GLN A 408 2.68 -5.28 -11.50
C GLN A 408 3.00 -5.32 -13.03
N LYS A 409 4.09 -4.68 -13.45
CA LYS A 409 4.53 -4.73 -14.85
C LYS A 409 5.35 -5.98 -15.15
N THR A 410 5.88 -6.65 -14.14
CA THR A 410 6.68 -7.86 -14.27
C THR A 410 6.08 -8.99 -13.45
N LEU A 411 5.88 -10.14 -14.06
CA LEU A 411 5.58 -11.38 -13.37
C LEU A 411 6.88 -12.20 -13.26
N TYR A 412 7.29 -12.52 -12.04
CA TYR A 412 8.34 -13.48 -11.76
C TYR A 412 7.73 -14.87 -11.65
N VAL A 413 8.37 -15.85 -12.28
CA VAL A 413 7.95 -17.26 -12.22
C VAL A 413 9.17 -18.14 -12.03
N ALA A 414 9.15 -18.99 -11.01
CA ALA A 414 10.20 -19.96 -10.78
C ALA A 414 9.95 -21.25 -11.56
N ASP A 415 10.96 -21.71 -12.27
CA ASP A 415 11.10 -23.07 -12.75
C ASP A 415 11.87 -23.88 -11.69
N GLN A 416 11.15 -24.50 -10.79
CA GLN A 416 11.72 -25.20 -9.64
C GLN A 416 12.63 -26.36 -10.07
N ALA A 417 12.22 -27.17 -11.06
CA ALA A 417 13.01 -28.28 -11.55
C ALA A 417 14.18 -27.82 -12.44
N GLY A 418 13.98 -26.73 -13.20
CA GLY A 418 15.03 -26.10 -14.01
C GLY A 418 16.06 -25.30 -13.21
N GLY A 419 15.81 -25.06 -11.91
CA GLY A 419 16.70 -24.29 -11.03
C GLY A 419 16.87 -22.84 -11.47
N LYS A 420 15.81 -22.22 -12.00
CA LYS A 420 15.84 -20.86 -12.57
C LYS A 420 14.60 -20.07 -12.20
N THR A 421 14.74 -18.77 -12.10
CA THR A 421 13.60 -17.83 -12.02
C THR A 421 13.62 -16.91 -13.23
N TYR A 422 12.47 -16.76 -13.84
CA TYR A 422 12.29 -15.92 -15.03
C TYR A 422 11.40 -14.71 -14.72
N SER A 423 11.61 -13.63 -15.46
CA SER A 423 10.75 -12.44 -15.46
C SER A 423 10.07 -12.28 -16.80
N TYR A 424 8.78 -11.93 -16.77
CA TYR A 424 7.93 -11.70 -17.94
C TYR A 424 7.33 -10.29 -17.83
N VAL A 425 7.35 -9.51 -18.90
CA VAL A 425 6.60 -8.24 -18.93
C VAL A 425 5.13 -8.58 -19.16
N VAL A 426 4.27 -8.01 -18.30
CA VAL A 426 2.83 -8.22 -18.34
C VAL A 426 2.20 -7.25 -19.32
N SER A 427 1.41 -7.78 -20.25
CA SER A 427 0.57 -7.03 -21.16
C SER A 427 -0.90 -7.21 -20.78
N GLY A 428 -1.79 -6.33 -21.21
CA GLY A 428 -3.20 -6.41 -20.85
C GLY A 428 -3.85 -7.76 -21.23
N GLY A 429 -4.86 -8.16 -20.42
CA GLY A 429 -5.63 -9.39 -20.67
C GLY A 429 -4.88 -10.69 -20.35
N GLY A 430 -3.88 -10.62 -19.49
CA GLY A 430 -3.12 -11.80 -19.04
C GLY A 430 -1.98 -12.22 -19.96
N ALA A 431 -1.72 -11.48 -21.04
CA ALA A 431 -0.64 -11.80 -21.96
C ALA A 431 0.74 -11.47 -21.36
N LEU A 432 1.71 -12.33 -21.64
CA LEU A 432 3.09 -12.20 -21.17
C LEU A 432 4.06 -12.12 -22.36
N THR A 433 5.16 -11.39 -22.20
CA THR A 433 6.24 -11.37 -23.20
C THR A 433 7.09 -12.63 -23.12
N LYS A 434 8.12 -12.73 -24.00
CA LYS A 434 9.13 -13.78 -23.89
C LYS A 434 9.88 -13.69 -22.56
N PRO A 435 10.26 -14.84 -21.95
CA PRO A 435 10.98 -14.89 -20.69
C PRO A 435 12.35 -14.23 -20.78
N LYS A 436 12.72 -13.55 -19.70
CA LYS A 436 14.10 -13.14 -19.43
C LYS A 436 14.57 -13.86 -18.18
N LEU A 437 15.72 -14.51 -18.24
CA LEU A 437 16.34 -15.11 -17.05
C LEU A 437 16.60 -14.01 -16.02
N PHE A 438 16.04 -14.16 -14.82
CA PHE A 438 16.21 -13.23 -13.71
C PHE A 438 17.29 -13.71 -12.75
N ALA A 439 17.24 -14.99 -12.32
CA ALA A 439 18.24 -15.58 -11.44
C ALA A 439 18.42 -17.08 -11.72
N ASN A 440 19.64 -17.58 -11.47
CA ASN A 440 19.99 -19.01 -11.59
C ASN A 440 19.67 -19.76 -10.28
N VAL A 441 18.46 -19.56 -9.78
CA VAL A 441 17.87 -20.28 -8.65
C VAL A 441 16.41 -20.57 -8.97
N GLY A 442 15.92 -21.74 -8.57
CA GLY A 442 14.52 -22.03 -8.53
C GLY A 442 13.86 -21.36 -7.32
N SER A 443 12.58 -21.63 -7.13
CA SER A 443 11.89 -21.29 -5.89
C SER A 443 10.69 -22.22 -5.69
N ASP A 444 10.40 -22.52 -4.45
CA ASP A 444 9.11 -23.12 -4.08
C ASP A 444 8.07 -21.98 -3.99
N GLY A 445 8.29 -21.00 -3.09
CA GLY A 445 7.46 -19.81 -3.00
C GLY A 445 8.28 -18.52 -2.95
N MET A 446 7.62 -17.37 -3.15
CA MET A 446 8.31 -16.08 -3.24
C MET A 446 7.44 -14.91 -2.79
N THR A 447 8.10 -13.82 -2.35
CA THR A 447 7.46 -12.54 -2.05
C THR A 447 8.33 -11.37 -2.54
N VAL A 448 7.78 -10.15 -2.51
CA VAL A 448 8.50 -8.93 -2.90
C VAL A 448 8.34 -7.84 -1.85
N ASP A 449 9.33 -6.93 -1.76
CA ASP A 449 9.23 -5.72 -0.97
C ASP A 449 8.87 -4.50 -1.82
N ILE A 450 8.60 -3.37 -1.16
CA ILE A 450 8.24 -2.11 -1.84
C ILE A 450 9.35 -1.56 -2.75
N PHE A 451 10.60 -2.02 -2.60
CA PHE A 451 11.75 -1.62 -3.43
C PHE A 451 11.88 -2.50 -4.69
N GLY A 452 11.06 -3.55 -4.79
CA GLY A 452 11.12 -4.54 -5.86
C GLY A 452 12.21 -5.58 -5.66
N ASN A 453 12.72 -5.77 -4.44
CA ASN A 453 13.57 -6.91 -4.14
C ASN A 453 12.71 -8.17 -4.09
N LEU A 454 13.18 -9.24 -4.73
CA LEU A 454 12.52 -10.54 -4.79
C LEU A 454 13.12 -11.48 -3.74
N TYR A 455 12.27 -12.04 -2.91
CA TYR A 455 12.61 -13.05 -1.90
C TYR A 455 12.19 -14.41 -2.43
N VAL A 456 13.12 -15.34 -2.54
CA VAL A 456 12.88 -16.70 -3.05
C VAL A 456 13.29 -17.75 -2.04
N THR A 457 12.51 -18.82 -1.92
CA THR A 457 12.86 -19.97 -1.06
C THR A 457 13.62 -21.00 -1.87
N TRP A 458 14.91 -21.18 -1.59
CA TRP A 458 15.78 -22.09 -2.33
C TRP A 458 16.89 -22.70 -1.47
N GLN A 459 17.05 -24.03 -1.57
CA GLN A 459 18.16 -24.79 -0.93
C GLN A 459 18.38 -24.42 0.56
N GLY A 460 17.29 -24.42 1.34
CA GLY A 460 17.34 -24.19 2.79
C GLY A 460 17.54 -22.73 3.21
N ALA A 461 17.33 -21.77 2.30
CA ALA A 461 17.39 -20.35 2.60
C ALA A 461 16.24 -19.58 1.97
N VAL A 462 15.91 -18.41 2.53
CA VAL A 462 15.27 -17.34 1.80
C VAL A 462 16.37 -16.44 1.28
N ILE A 463 16.47 -16.29 -0.04
CA ILE A 463 17.50 -15.50 -0.73
C ILE A 463 16.83 -14.26 -1.28
N VAL A 464 17.45 -13.10 -1.12
CA VAL A 464 16.90 -11.82 -1.57
C VAL A 464 17.72 -11.29 -2.75
N PHE A 465 17.02 -11.03 -3.85
CA PHE A 465 17.59 -10.44 -5.07
C PHE A 465 17.06 -9.01 -5.25
N ASN A 466 17.91 -8.09 -5.65
CA ASN A 466 17.44 -6.78 -6.10
C ASN A 466 16.72 -6.87 -7.47
N SER A 467 16.12 -5.79 -7.90
CA SER A 467 15.37 -5.73 -9.18
C SER A 467 16.21 -6.02 -10.42
N SER A 468 17.54 -6.03 -10.31
CA SER A 468 18.49 -6.41 -11.39
C SER A 468 18.88 -7.88 -11.37
N GLY A 469 18.38 -8.68 -10.40
CA GLY A 469 18.67 -10.10 -10.26
C GLY A 469 19.99 -10.40 -9.54
N ASN A 470 20.60 -9.43 -8.85
CA ASN A 470 21.77 -9.66 -8.01
C ASN A 470 21.33 -10.03 -6.59
N GLU A 471 21.92 -11.07 -6.02
CA GLU A 471 21.72 -11.41 -4.62
C GLU A 471 22.27 -10.30 -3.73
N ILE A 472 21.47 -9.84 -2.77
CA ILE A 472 21.84 -8.77 -1.83
C ILE A 472 21.85 -9.23 -0.38
N ASP A 473 21.08 -10.29 -0.05
CA ASP A 473 21.03 -10.85 1.30
C ASP A 473 20.44 -12.26 1.33
N ARG A 474 20.55 -12.96 2.46
CA ARG A 474 19.88 -14.24 2.70
C ARG A 474 19.71 -14.56 4.18
N ILE A 475 18.68 -15.36 4.50
CA ILE A 475 18.46 -15.91 5.85
C ILE A 475 18.20 -17.41 5.76
N ARG A 476 18.68 -18.17 6.75
CA ARG A 476 18.45 -19.62 6.86
C ARG A 476 17.60 -19.90 8.09
N PRO A 477 16.31 -20.22 7.92
CA PRO A 477 15.50 -20.69 9.04
C PRO A 477 15.97 -22.08 9.51
N PRO A 478 15.53 -22.51 10.70
CA PRO A 478 15.91 -23.82 11.25
C PRO A 478 15.49 -25.02 10.38
N GLU A 479 14.41 -24.87 9.62
CA GLU A 479 13.93 -25.87 8.65
C GLU A 479 13.96 -25.28 7.22
N SER A 480 14.05 -26.17 6.21
CA SER A 480 14.06 -25.72 4.81
C SER A 480 12.77 -24.99 4.46
N PRO A 481 12.84 -23.71 4.07
CA PRO A 481 11.66 -22.93 3.73
C PRO A 481 11.00 -23.47 2.45
N ALA A 482 9.68 -23.53 2.45
CA ALA A 482 8.85 -23.82 1.30
C ALA A 482 8.33 -22.50 0.68
N ASN A 483 7.76 -21.61 1.49
CA ASN A 483 7.23 -20.36 1.00
C ASN A 483 7.48 -19.20 1.99
N CYS A 484 7.28 -17.96 1.55
CA CYS A 484 7.46 -16.80 2.41
C CYS A 484 6.52 -15.65 2.03
N LEU A 485 6.23 -14.78 3.01
CA LEU A 485 5.35 -13.62 2.87
C LEU A 485 5.91 -12.46 3.69
N LEU A 486 6.16 -11.31 3.06
CA LEU A 486 6.59 -10.11 3.75
C LEU A 486 5.39 -9.19 4.01
N VAL A 487 5.09 -8.97 5.30
CA VAL A 487 4.02 -8.07 5.76
C VAL A 487 4.62 -6.99 6.64
N ASN A 488 4.45 -5.73 6.27
CA ASN A 488 5.19 -4.63 6.89
C ASN A 488 6.70 -4.96 6.94
N ASP A 489 7.31 -4.94 8.11
CA ASP A 489 8.73 -5.25 8.35
C ASP A 489 8.98 -6.71 8.80
N THR A 490 8.01 -7.60 8.66
CA THR A 490 8.09 -8.97 9.15
C THR A 490 7.96 -9.97 8.01
N LEU A 491 9.00 -10.76 7.79
CA LEU A 491 8.99 -11.89 6.87
C LEU A 491 8.47 -13.13 7.59
N TYR A 492 7.32 -13.63 7.19
CA TYR A 492 6.76 -14.91 7.61
C TYR A 492 7.24 -16.02 6.70
N ILE A 493 7.58 -17.18 7.26
CA ILE A 493 8.19 -18.28 6.51
C ILE A 493 7.47 -19.58 6.88
N THR A 494 6.91 -20.25 5.89
CA THR A 494 6.47 -21.65 6.00
C THR A 494 7.67 -22.54 5.69
N ALA A 495 7.98 -23.48 6.58
CA ALA A 495 9.16 -24.32 6.44
C ALA A 495 8.91 -25.71 7.06
N ARG A 496 8.81 -26.71 6.20
CA ARG A 496 8.57 -28.11 6.59
C ARG A 496 7.47 -28.22 7.66
N THR A 497 7.84 -28.49 8.92
CA THR A 497 6.91 -28.76 10.01
C THR A 497 6.63 -27.57 10.90
N GLY A 498 7.21 -26.40 10.56
CA GLY A 498 7.12 -25.17 11.34
C GLY A 498 6.62 -23.96 10.55
N PHE A 499 6.23 -22.94 11.31
CA PHE A 499 5.91 -21.61 10.85
C PHE A 499 6.77 -20.60 11.61
N TYR A 500 7.45 -19.71 10.90
CA TYR A 500 8.49 -18.86 11.44
C TYR A 500 8.28 -17.41 11.04
N SER A 501 8.96 -16.48 11.74
CA SER A 501 9.09 -15.09 11.34
C SER A 501 10.49 -14.55 11.59
N VAL A 502 10.86 -13.50 10.86
CA VAL A 502 12.07 -12.71 11.09
C VAL A 502 11.81 -11.25 10.73
N LYS A 503 12.39 -10.33 11.51
CA LYS A 503 12.33 -8.89 11.20
C LYS A 503 13.26 -8.53 10.07
N THR A 504 12.82 -7.59 9.23
CA THR A 504 13.59 -7.07 8.10
C THR A 504 13.70 -5.54 8.18
N ASN A 505 14.70 -4.98 7.50
CA ASN A 505 14.83 -3.55 7.25
C ASN A 505 14.03 -3.10 6.01
N ALA A 506 13.34 -4.01 5.35
CA ALA A 506 12.46 -3.75 4.21
C ALA A 506 10.99 -3.83 4.62
N LYS A 507 10.11 -3.36 3.74
CA LYS A 507 8.65 -3.42 3.96
C LYS A 507 7.98 -4.17 2.82
N GLY A 508 7.02 -5.02 3.16
CA GLY A 508 6.18 -5.72 2.18
C GLY A 508 5.26 -4.78 1.43
N VAL A 509 4.83 -5.22 0.25
CA VAL A 509 3.84 -4.51 -0.59
C VAL A 509 2.40 -4.72 -0.10
N GLN A 510 2.18 -5.62 0.86
CA GLN A 510 0.88 -6.01 1.42
C GLN A 510 0.69 -5.44 2.83
#